data_5fe681079f7eaf44ea7bc3819445896d
#
_entry.id   5fe681079f7eaf44ea7bc3819445896d
#
_cell.length_a   1.000
_cell.length_b   1.000
_cell.length_c   1.000
_cell.angle_alpha   90.00
_cell.angle_beta   90.00
_cell.angle_gamma   90.00
#
_symmetry.space_group_name_H-M   'P 1'
#
loop_
_entity.id
_entity.type
_entity.pdbx_description
1 polymer ?
#
loop_
_entity_poly.entity_id
_entity_poly.type
_entity_poly.pdbx_seq_one_letter_code
_entity_poly.pdbx_strand_id
1 'polypeptide(L)' 'MYGYISGEIKGIEPSYVIIDNNGIGYLIYVPNPYGFMIGKNYTIYTYTKVAEDEYSLYGFKTKEEKELFLKLISVKGL' A
#
# COMPACT_ATOMS: atom_id res chain seq x y z
N MET A 1 -5.11 -11.92 -1.91
CA MET A 1 -4.02 -11.20 -1.23
C MET A 1 -2.91 -10.88 -2.21
N TYR A 2 -2.37 -9.68 -2.14
CA TYR A 2 -1.38 -9.22 -3.12
C TYR A 2 -0.04 -8.99 -2.45
N GLY A 3 1.04 -9.49 -3.07
CA GLY A 3 2.39 -9.20 -2.59
C GLY A 3 2.83 -7.80 -2.93
N TYR A 4 2.46 -7.33 -4.11
CA TYR A 4 2.75 -5.98 -4.56
C TYR A 4 1.79 -5.62 -5.68
N ILE A 5 1.69 -4.32 -5.94
CA ILE A 5 0.89 -3.81 -7.05
C ILE A 5 1.73 -2.77 -7.77
N SER A 6 1.87 -2.92 -9.09
CA SER A 6 2.60 -1.97 -9.92
C SER A 6 1.62 -1.22 -10.79
N GLY A 7 1.82 0.08 -10.94
CA GLY A 7 0.96 0.87 -11.79
C GLY A 7 1.28 2.35 -11.67
N GLU A 8 0.37 3.14 -12.24
CA GLU A 8 0.52 4.59 -12.29
C GLU A 8 -0.30 5.23 -11.16
N ILE A 9 0.30 6.20 -10.48
CA ILE A 9 -0.40 6.94 -9.44
C ILE A 9 -1.41 7.88 -10.07
N LYS A 10 -2.67 7.72 -9.71
CA LYS A 10 -3.76 8.55 -10.22
C LYS A 10 -4.33 9.47 -9.15
N GLY A 11 -4.12 9.17 -7.88
CA GLY A 11 -4.62 10.00 -6.80
C GLY A 11 -3.70 9.97 -5.60
N ILE A 12 -3.59 11.11 -4.90
CA ILE A 12 -2.81 11.23 -3.68
C ILE A 12 -3.68 11.93 -2.66
N GLU A 13 -3.91 11.28 -1.51
CA GLU A 13 -4.70 11.82 -0.42
C GLU A 13 -3.86 11.80 0.86
N PRO A 14 -4.32 12.44 1.94
CA PRO A 14 -3.47 12.53 3.14
C PRO A 14 -3.02 11.20 3.73
N SER A 15 -3.80 10.12 3.55
CA SER A 15 -3.45 8.84 4.17
C SER A 15 -3.31 7.71 3.16
N TYR A 16 -3.59 7.96 1.87
CA TYR A 16 -3.54 6.88 0.89
C TYR A 16 -3.26 7.42 -0.50
N VAL A 17 -2.93 6.50 -1.41
CA VAL A 17 -2.79 6.80 -2.83
C VAL A 17 -3.70 5.87 -3.62
N ILE A 18 -4.05 6.28 -4.83
CA ILE A 18 -4.76 5.44 -5.78
C ILE A 18 -3.77 5.07 -6.88
N ILE A 19 -3.56 3.78 -7.06
CA ILE A 19 -2.67 3.29 -8.10
C ILE A 19 -3.50 2.54 -9.14
N ASP A 20 -3.29 2.88 -10.40
CA ASP A 20 -4.02 2.29 -11.52
C ASP A 20 -3.22 1.14 -12.09
N ASN A 21 -3.79 -0.06 -12.01
CA ASN A 21 -3.20 -1.26 -12.58
C ASN A 21 -4.21 -1.83 -13.56
N ASN A 22 -3.92 -1.70 -14.85
CA ASN A 22 -4.77 -2.22 -15.93
C ASN A 22 -6.21 -1.73 -15.82
N GLY A 23 -6.39 -0.46 -15.48
CA GLY A 23 -7.72 0.14 -15.44
C GLY A 23 -8.42 -0.02 -14.10
N ILE A 24 -7.80 -0.68 -13.13
CA ILE A 24 -8.36 -0.82 -11.79
C ILE A 24 -7.60 0.11 -10.85
N GLY A 25 -8.34 0.97 -10.15
CA GLY A 25 -7.73 1.87 -9.18
C GLY A 25 -7.73 1.25 -7.80
N TYR A 26 -6.55 0.88 -7.31
CA TYR A 26 -6.41 0.33 -5.97
C TYR A 26 -6.12 1.44 -4.98
N LEU A 27 -6.92 1.49 -3.92
CA LEU A 27 -6.71 2.44 -2.83
C LEU A 27 -5.79 1.78 -1.81
N ILE A 28 -4.61 2.36 -1.59
CA ILE A 28 -3.59 1.76 -0.73
C ILE A 28 -3.16 2.79 0.30
N TYR A 29 -3.31 2.44 1.58
CA TYR A 29 -2.84 3.28 2.67
C TYR A 29 -1.32 3.18 2.76
N VAL A 30 -0.65 4.32 2.76
CA VAL A 30 0.82 4.37 2.80
C VAL A 30 1.27 5.35 3.86
N PRO A 31 2.48 5.16 4.42
CA PRO A 31 2.96 6.06 5.48
C PRO A 31 3.18 7.50 5.01
N ASN A 32 3.58 7.69 3.75
CA ASN A 32 3.89 9.01 3.22
C ASN A 32 3.34 9.17 1.81
N PRO A 33 2.03 9.45 1.69
CA PRO A 33 1.42 9.57 0.35
C PRO A 33 2.06 10.65 -0.50
N TYR A 34 2.49 11.75 0.12
CA TYR A 34 3.07 12.86 -0.64
C TYR A 34 4.48 12.57 -1.13
N GLY A 35 5.03 11.42 -0.80
CA GLY A 35 6.27 10.94 -1.40
C GLY A 35 6.07 10.33 -2.78
N PHE A 36 4.84 10.21 -3.24
CA PHE A 36 4.51 9.72 -4.57
C PHE A 36 4.18 10.89 -5.49
N MET A 37 4.27 10.65 -6.80
CA MET A 37 3.96 11.69 -7.79
C MET A 37 2.89 11.19 -8.74
N ILE A 38 1.88 12.04 -8.97
CA ILE A 38 0.82 11.75 -9.93
C ILE A 38 1.43 11.52 -11.31
N GLY A 39 0.97 10.48 -11.97
CA GLY A 39 1.39 10.16 -13.32
C GLY A 39 2.63 9.30 -13.41
N LYS A 40 3.29 9.04 -12.29
CA LYS A 40 4.47 8.18 -12.29
C LYS A 40 4.11 6.76 -11.92
N ASN A 41 4.91 5.81 -12.39
CA ASN A 41 4.71 4.39 -12.12
C ASN A 41 5.55 3.97 -10.92
N TYR A 42 4.93 3.17 -10.07
CA TYR A 42 5.59 2.64 -8.86
C TYR A 42 5.20 1.19 -8.68
N THR A 43 6.06 0.48 -7.97
CA THR A 43 5.71 -0.83 -7.41
C THR A 43 5.55 -0.64 -5.91
N ILE A 44 4.35 -0.92 -5.41
CA ILE A 44 4.05 -0.77 -3.99
C ILE A 44 3.88 -2.15 -3.39
N TYR A 45 4.66 -2.44 -2.36
CA TYR A 45 4.59 -3.72 -1.66
C TYR A 45 3.45 -3.66 -0.65
N THR A 46 2.52 -4.59 -0.76
CA THR A 46 1.25 -4.46 -0.05
C THR A 46 1.07 -5.51 1.03
N TYR A 47 0.32 -5.13 2.04
CA TYR A 47 -0.14 -5.99 3.10
C TYR A 47 -1.65 -5.84 3.20
N THR A 48 -2.38 -6.95 3.15
CA THR A 48 -3.82 -6.93 3.21
C THR A 48 -4.27 -7.15 4.64
N LYS A 49 -5.03 -6.19 5.17
CA LYS A 49 -5.65 -6.34 6.49
C LYS A 49 -7.10 -6.69 6.29
N VAL A 50 -7.48 -7.85 6.80
CA VAL A 50 -8.86 -8.34 6.72
C VAL A 50 -9.39 -8.45 8.14
N ALA A 51 -10.44 -7.73 8.42
CA ALA A 51 -11.16 -7.82 9.67
C ALA A 51 -12.63 -8.04 9.36
N GLU A 52 -13.45 -8.19 10.38
CA GLU A 52 -14.84 -8.55 10.21
C GLU A 52 -15.57 -7.63 9.24
N ASP A 53 -15.35 -6.32 9.38
CA ASP A 53 -15.99 -5.32 8.53
C ASP A 53 -14.99 -4.47 7.77
N GLU A 54 -13.78 -4.99 7.59
CA GLU A 54 -12.73 -4.19 7.00
C GLU A 54 -11.88 -5.01 6.03
N TYR A 55 -11.61 -4.42 4.88
CA TYR A 55 -10.69 -5.00 3.91
C TYR A 55 -9.82 -3.85 3.41
N SER A 56 -8.60 -3.76 3.91
CA SER A 56 -7.73 -2.63 3.61
C SER A 56 -6.38 -3.10 3.09
N LEU A 57 -5.84 -2.33 2.13
CA LEU A 57 -4.50 -2.56 1.62
C LEU A 57 -3.58 -1.51 2.22
N TYR A 58 -2.49 -1.96 2.82
CA TYR A 58 -1.42 -1.10 3.29
C TYR A 58 -0.21 -1.32 2.40
N GLY A 59 0.49 -0.25 2.06
CA GLY A 59 1.56 -0.34 1.09
C GLY A 59 2.82 0.36 1.52
N PHE A 60 3.94 -0.08 0.95
CA PHE A 60 5.26 0.42 1.27
C PHE A 60 6.06 0.54 -0.02
N LYS A 61 6.94 1.54 -0.08
CA LYS A 61 7.75 1.76 -1.27
C LYS A 61 8.81 0.69 -1.47
N THR A 62 9.28 0.09 -0.37
CA THR A 62 10.31 -0.93 -0.46
C THR A 62 9.88 -2.18 0.27
N LYS A 63 10.46 -3.30 -0.16
CA LYS A 63 10.19 -4.57 0.46
C LYS A 63 10.68 -4.58 1.92
N GLU A 64 11.78 -3.89 2.17
CA GLU A 64 12.34 -3.80 3.52
C GLU A 64 11.39 -3.10 4.48
N GLU A 65 10.75 -2.03 4.02
CA GLU A 65 9.76 -1.33 4.85
C GLU A 65 8.59 -2.23 5.20
N LYS A 66 8.14 -3.00 4.22
CA LYS A 66 7.04 -3.95 4.46
C LYS A 66 7.44 -5.01 5.48
N GLU A 67 8.66 -5.55 5.34
CA GLU A 67 9.13 -6.59 6.24
C GLU A 67 9.27 -6.06 7.66
N LEU A 68 9.74 -4.83 7.82
CA LEU A 68 9.82 -4.21 9.13
C LEU A 68 8.44 -4.06 9.75
N PHE A 69 7.47 -3.61 8.96
CA PHE A 69 6.10 -3.46 9.43
C PHE A 69 5.55 -4.80 9.91
N LEU A 70 5.77 -5.86 9.13
CA LEU A 70 5.28 -7.19 9.48
C LEU A 70 5.91 -7.69 10.78
N LYS A 71 7.19 -7.40 10.99
CA LYS A 71 7.84 -7.76 12.25
C LYS A 71 7.21 -7.05 13.44
N LEU A 72 6.91 -5.76 13.27
CA LEU A 72 6.34 -4.97 14.37
C LEU A 72 4.96 -5.47 14.76
N ILE A 73 4.10 -5.77 13.80
CA ILE A 73 2.78 -6.26 14.13
C ILE A 73 2.81 -7.69 14.65
N SER A 74 3.80 -8.47 14.20
CA SER A 74 3.96 -9.84 14.68
C SER A 74 4.32 -9.85 16.17
N VAL A 75 5.21 -8.94 16.58
CA VAL A 75 5.56 -8.80 17.99
C VAL A 75 4.35 -8.39 18.81
N LYS A 76 3.56 -7.48 18.28
CA LYS A 76 2.36 -7.03 18.98
C LYS A 76 1.30 -8.10 19.07
N GLY A 77 1.30 -9.04 18.15
CA GLY A 77 0.34 -10.12 18.13
C GLY A 77 0.57 -11.20 19.16
N LEU A 78 1.65 -11.11 19.90
CA LEU A 78 1.93 -12.05 20.99
C LEU A 78 1.18 -11.68 22.28
#